data_9a0ef81747e87af0a5e1d9434c6a299d
#
_entry.id   9a0ef81747e87af0a5e1d9434c6a299d
#
_cell.length_a   1.000
_cell.length_b   1.000
_cell.length_c   1.000
_cell.angle_alpha   90.00
_cell.angle_beta   90.00
_cell.angle_gamma   90.00
#
_symmetry.space_group_name_H-M   'P 1'
#
loop_
_entity.id
_entity.type
_entity.pdbx_description
1 polymer ?
#
loop_
_entity_poly.entity_id
_entity_poly.type
_entity_poly.pdbx_seq_one_letter_code
_entity_poly.pdbx_strand_id
1 'polypeptide(L)'
;MSGKRRRPYAVSKTVGWHVNPETGKSVQEQITIGYAATRAEGLQMLAEYNNNPFDIKASKATFQEVYERWSKEKFPTISKSNVKGYEASYRVCGTLYNKVFRDIRLMDLQFVVDTCGKNYPTLKKLKGLFNQLYAYAMKNDICNKDYSEFVDLSRYKDKNPNKRDRNKFTKEQIARLWELAEDPYYQIVLMLIYNGCRISEFLDLKKENVHLEEQYFDVITSKTENGLRKVPIADKV
;
A
#
# COMPACT_ATOMS: atom_id res chain seq x y z
N MET A 1 -22.75 -45.29 12.45
CA MET A 1 -21.36 -45.63 12.12
C MET A 1 -20.48 -44.42 12.41
N SER A 2 -19.61 -44.52 13.43
CA SER A 2 -18.68 -43.44 13.78
C SER A 2 -17.53 -43.45 12.76
N GLY A 3 -17.52 -42.47 11.84
CA GLY A 3 -16.47 -42.35 10.87
C GLY A 3 -15.14 -42.01 11.55
N LYS A 4 -14.06 -42.73 11.25
CA LYS A 4 -12.71 -42.43 11.73
C LYS A 4 -12.33 -41.02 11.30
N ARG A 5 -11.95 -40.17 12.25
CA ARG A 5 -11.47 -38.82 11.97
C ARG A 5 -10.23 -38.87 11.08
N ARG A 6 -10.18 -38.09 9.98
CA ARG A 6 -9.02 -38.03 9.07
C ARG A 6 -7.75 -37.54 9.77
N ARG A 7 -7.88 -36.73 10.81
CA ARG A 7 -6.78 -36.15 11.62
C ARG A 7 -7.08 -36.42 13.11
N PRO A 8 -6.70 -37.56 13.65
CA PRO A 8 -7.09 -38.00 15.01
C PRO A 8 -6.28 -37.30 16.12
N TYR A 9 -5.10 -36.74 15.81
CA TYR A 9 -4.24 -36.12 16.81
C TYR A 9 -4.48 -34.63 16.91
N ALA A 10 -4.94 -34.17 18.07
CA ALA A 10 -4.97 -32.74 18.41
C ALA A 10 -3.59 -32.33 18.94
N VAL A 11 -3.04 -31.28 18.39
CA VAL A 11 -1.76 -30.68 18.82
C VAL A 11 -2.08 -29.45 19.64
N SER A 12 -1.78 -29.48 20.94
CA SER A 12 -2.02 -28.36 21.85
C SER A 12 -0.80 -28.07 22.72
N LYS A 13 -0.71 -26.83 23.19
CA LYS A 13 0.32 -26.36 24.12
C LYS A 13 -0.32 -25.66 25.30
N THR A 14 0.18 -25.95 26.49
CA THR A 14 -0.17 -25.21 27.70
C THR A 14 0.50 -23.84 27.67
N VAL A 15 -0.32 -22.78 27.79
CA VAL A 15 0.12 -21.38 27.80
C VAL A 15 0.02 -20.74 29.16
N GLY A 16 -0.72 -21.34 30.08
CA GLY A 16 -0.88 -20.85 31.45
C GLY A 16 -1.61 -21.84 32.37
N TRP A 17 -1.77 -21.42 33.60
CA TRP A 17 -2.54 -22.12 34.62
C TRP A 17 -3.40 -21.10 35.35
N HIS A 18 -4.65 -21.44 35.62
CA HIS A 18 -5.53 -20.64 36.46
C HIS A 18 -6.22 -21.51 37.51
N VAL A 19 -6.59 -20.92 38.62
CA VAL A 19 -7.33 -21.65 39.64
C VAL A 19 -8.83 -21.47 39.35
N ASN A 20 -9.54 -22.60 39.25
CA ASN A 20 -10.99 -22.57 39.11
C ASN A 20 -11.60 -22.05 40.42
N PRO A 21 -12.35 -20.94 40.39
CA PRO A 21 -12.88 -20.30 41.58
C PRO A 21 -13.93 -21.15 42.33
N GLU A 22 -14.59 -22.10 41.65
CA GLU A 22 -15.61 -22.96 42.22
C GLU A 22 -15.02 -24.21 42.87
N THR A 23 -13.93 -24.75 42.31
CA THR A 23 -13.37 -26.03 42.77
C THR A 23 -12.03 -25.91 43.47
N GLY A 24 -11.40 -24.73 43.46
CA GLY A 24 -10.08 -24.48 44.02
C GLY A 24 -8.93 -25.24 43.32
N LYS A 25 -9.22 -25.96 42.24
CA LYS A 25 -8.21 -26.75 41.50
C LYS A 25 -7.52 -25.93 40.45
N SER A 26 -6.22 -26.20 40.27
CA SER A 26 -5.45 -25.62 39.17
C SER A 26 -5.86 -26.27 37.83
N VAL A 27 -6.22 -25.45 36.87
CA VAL A 27 -6.65 -25.86 35.51
C VAL A 27 -5.66 -25.34 34.50
N GLN A 28 -5.27 -26.19 33.57
CA GLN A 28 -4.40 -25.82 32.45
C GLN A 28 -5.14 -24.98 31.42
N GLU A 29 -4.58 -23.84 31.07
CA GLU A 29 -4.99 -23.11 29.89
C GLU A 29 -4.21 -23.61 28.69
N GLN A 30 -4.92 -24.23 27.73
CA GLN A 30 -4.33 -24.82 26.54
C GLN A 30 -4.82 -24.14 25.27
N ILE A 31 -3.92 -23.91 24.34
CA ILE A 31 -4.25 -23.51 22.97
C ILE A 31 -4.08 -24.69 22.03
N THR A 32 -5.04 -24.89 21.12
CA THR A 32 -4.93 -25.90 20.05
C THR A 32 -4.19 -25.31 18.88
N ILE A 33 -2.99 -25.83 18.57
CA ILE A 33 -2.14 -25.43 17.45
C ILE A 33 -2.73 -25.95 16.13
N GLY A 34 -3.24 -27.19 16.15
CA GLY A 34 -3.82 -27.81 14.96
C GLY A 34 -4.20 -29.27 15.18
N TYR A 35 -4.47 -29.97 14.07
CA TYR A 35 -4.80 -31.39 14.06
C TYR A 35 -3.91 -32.10 13.04
N ALA A 36 -3.30 -33.20 13.41
CA ALA A 36 -2.40 -33.98 12.60
C ALA A 36 -2.98 -35.38 12.27
N ALA A 37 -2.59 -35.93 11.14
CA ALA A 37 -2.96 -37.30 10.75
C ALA A 37 -2.09 -38.35 11.45
N THR A 38 -0.84 -38.02 11.76
CA THR A 38 0.12 -38.89 12.46
C THR A 38 0.73 -38.16 13.68
N ARG A 39 1.25 -38.96 14.61
CA ARG A 39 1.97 -38.44 15.78
C ARG A 39 3.23 -37.64 15.37
N ALA A 40 3.94 -38.12 14.34
CA ALA A 40 5.14 -37.46 13.84
C ALA A 40 4.83 -36.06 13.30
N GLU A 41 3.78 -35.93 12.47
CA GLU A 41 3.28 -34.63 11.98
C GLU A 41 2.89 -33.70 13.14
N GLY A 42 2.22 -34.23 14.17
CA GLY A 42 1.85 -33.46 15.35
C GLY A 42 3.05 -32.95 16.15
N LEU A 43 4.09 -33.74 16.30
CA LEU A 43 5.34 -33.35 16.96
C LEU A 43 6.09 -32.30 16.15
N GLN A 44 6.10 -32.43 14.82
CA GLN A 44 6.69 -31.40 13.94
C GLN A 44 5.93 -30.06 14.06
N MET A 45 4.60 -30.08 14.02
CA MET A 45 3.78 -28.88 14.21
C MET A 45 4.07 -28.21 15.57
N LEU A 46 4.23 -29.01 16.64
CA LEU A 46 4.55 -28.49 17.97
C LEU A 46 5.96 -27.90 18.02
N ALA A 47 6.93 -28.53 17.37
CA ALA A 47 8.31 -28.04 17.28
C ALA A 47 8.37 -26.72 16.49
N GLU A 48 7.69 -26.64 15.35
CA GLU A 48 7.58 -25.42 14.53
C GLU A 48 6.95 -24.30 15.35
N TYR A 49 5.87 -24.56 16.08
CA TYR A 49 5.22 -23.58 16.95
C TYR A 49 6.15 -23.15 18.10
N ASN A 50 6.93 -24.05 18.71
CA ASN A 50 7.84 -23.69 19.82
C ASN A 50 9.04 -22.87 19.33
N ASN A 51 9.50 -23.11 18.10
CA ASN A 51 10.60 -22.35 17.50
C ASN A 51 10.16 -20.97 17.02
N ASN A 52 8.90 -20.82 16.67
CA ASN A 52 8.32 -19.55 16.23
C ASN A 52 6.86 -19.45 16.73
N PRO A 53 6.65 -19.10 18.02
CA PRO A 53 5.33 -18.97 18.61
C PRO A 53 4.58 -17.82 17.91
N PHE A 54 3.62 -18.17 17.07
CA PHE A 54 2.75 -17.21 16.41
C PHE A 54 1.35 -17.20 17.04
N ASP A 55 0.68 -16.07 17.02
CA ASP A 55 -0.75 -16.00 17.36
C ASP A 55 -1.53 -16.82 16.33
N ILE A 56 -2.21 -17.89 16.79
CA ILE A 56 -2.99 -18.78 15.93
C ILE A 56 -4.10 -18.02 15.21
N LYS A 57 -4.66 -16.98 15.83
CA LYS A 57 -5.67 -16.10 15.20
C LYS A 57 -5.02 -15.21 14.15
N ALA A 58 -3.85 -14.64 14.44
CA ALA A 58 -3.10 -13.83 13.49
C ALA A 58 -2.62 -14.67 12.30
N SER A 59 -2.17 -15.90 12.54
CA SER A 59 -1.67 -16.81 11.50
C SER A 59 -2.73 -17.29 10.50
N LYS A 60 -4.02 -17.15 10.82
CA LYS A 60 -5.16 -17.47 9.94
C LYS A 60 -5.70 -16.25 9.20
N ALA A 61 -5.13 -15.06 9.43
CA ALA A 61 -5.59 -13.85 8.79
C ALA A 61 -5.50 -13.97 7.25
N THR A 62 -6.59 -13.60 6.58
CA THR A 62 -6.63 -13.56 5.11
C THR A 62 -5.92 -12.32 4.57
N PHE A 63 -5.61 -12.32 3.28
CA PHE A 63 -5.05 -11.14 2.60
C PHE A 63 -5.93 -9.91 2.79
N GLN A 64 -7.24 -10.06 2.71
CA GLN A 64 -8.20 -8.98 2.95
C GLN A 64 -8.10 -8.45 4.37
N GLU A 65 -8.12 -9.32 5.38
CA GLU A 65 -8.03 -8.90 6.79
C GLU A 65 -6.71 -8.19 7.11
N VAL A 66 -5.59 -8.65 6.51
CA VAL A 66 -4.29 -7.98 6.65
C VAL A 66 -4.34 -6.60 6.01
N TYR A 67 -4.92 -6.47 4.81
CA TYR A 67 -5.08 -5.18 4.16
C TYR A 67 -5.97 -4.23 4.97
N GLU A 68 -7.09 -4.68 5.50
CA GLU A 68 -8.01 -3.87 6.31
C GLU A 68 -7.34 -3.35 7.58
N ARG A 69 -6.60 -4.21 8.30
CA ARG A 69 -5.84 -3.80 9.50
C ARG A 69 -4.73 -2.81 9.14
N TRP A 70 -3.93 -3.11 8.14
CA TRP A 70 -2.87 -2.24 7.67
C TRP A 70 -3.39 -0.89 7.17
N SER A 71 -4.47 -0.88 6.39
CA SER A 71 -5.03 0.35 5.82
C SER A 71 -5.61 1.27 6.90
N LYS A 72 -6.26 0.70 7.93
CA LYS A 72 -6.78 1.45 9.08
C LYS A 72 -5.68 2.22 9.82
N GLU A 73 -4.50 1.63 9.95
CA GLU A 73 -3.34 2.28 10.59
C GLU A 73 -2.62 3.25 9.64
N LYS A 74 -2.47 2.86 8.37
CA LYS A 74 -1.64 3.59 7.41
C LYS A 74 -2.33 4.79 6.78
N PHE A 75 -3.60 4.69 6.42
CA PHE A 75 -4.29 5.73 5.64
C PHE A 75 -4.37 7.08 6.34
N PRO A 76 -4.55 7.19 7.67
CA PRO A 76 -4.49 8.47 8.37
C PRO A 76 -3.14 9.20 8.26
N THR A 77 -2.05 8.45 8.00
CA THR A 77 -0.67 9.00 7.97
C THR A 77 -0.21 9.42 6.57
N ILE A 78 -1.02 9.24 5.54
CA ILE A 78 -0.63 9.48 4.13
C ILE A 78 -1.62 10.38 3.41
N SER A 79 -1.19 10.95 2.28
CA SER A 79 -2.05 11.80 1.46
C SER A 79 -3.21 11.04 0.80
N LYS A 80 -4.35 11.72 0.58
CA LYS A 80 -5.54 11.17 -0.11
C LYS A 80 -5.19 10.55 -1.48
N SER A 81 -4.21 11.10 -2.19
CA SER A 81 -3.74 10.57 -3.48
C SER A 81 -3.06 9.21 -3.34
N ASN A 82 -2.26 9.02 -2.26
CA ASN A 82 -1.63 7.74 -1.97
C ASN A 82 -2.67 6.70 -1.55
N VAL A 83 -3.66 7.08 -0.73
CA VAL A 83 -4.80 6.21 -0.36
C VAL A 83 -5.47 5.67 -1.62
N LYS A 84 -5.90 6.55 -2.54
CA LYS A 84 -6.51 6.15 -3.83
C LYS A 84 -5.60 5.21 -4.63
N GLY A 85 -4.29 5.41 -4.59
CA GLY A 85 -3.31 4.55 -5.24
C GLY A 85 -3.26 3.14 -4.67
N TYR A 86 -3.27 3.01 -3.34
CA TYR A 86 -3.30 1.71 -2.65
C TYR A 86 -4.64 0.98 -2.84
N GLU A 87 -5.77 1.70 -2.74
CA GLU A 87 -7.09 1.13 -3.03
C GLU A 87 -7.20 0.60 -4.46
N ALA A 88 -6.66 1.35 -5.45
CA ALA A 88 -6.63 0.90 -6.83
C ALA A 88 -5.75 -0.35 -7.02
N SER A 89 -4.62 -0.44 -6.30
CA SER A 89 -3.75 -1.61 -6.29
C SER A 89 -4.43 -2.81 -5.61
N TYR A 90 -5.13 -2.59 -4.50
CA TYR A 90 -5.85 -3.64 -3.79
C TYR A 90 -6.95 -4.26 -4.66
N ARG A 91 -7.73 -3.43 -5.39
CA ARG A 91 -8.83 -3.92 -6.25
C ARG A 91 -8.41 -4.96 -7.28
N VAL A 92 -7.16 -4.97 -7.73
CA VAL A 92 -6.67 -5.97 -8.69
C VAL A 92 -6.21 -7.27 -8.02
N CYS A 93 -6.20 -7.33 -6.68
CA CYS A 93 -5.77 -8.50 -5.90
C CYS A 93 -6.92 -9.47 -5.58
N GLY A 94 -8.04 -9.44 -6.30
CA GLY A 94 -9.25 -10.20 -5.97
C GLY A 94 -9.03 -11.71 -5.74
N THR A 95 -8.10 -12.32 -6.47
CA THR A 95 -7.75 -13.74 -6.33
C THR A 95 -7.08 -14.07 -4.99
N LEU A 96 -6.56 -13.06 -4.28
CA LEU A 96 -5.87 -13.23 -3.00
C LEU A 96 -6.78 -13.00 -1.78
N TYR A 97 -7.92 -12.30 -1.92
CA TYR A 97 -8.70 -11.81 -0.79
C TYR A 97 -8.96 -12.85 0.30
N ASN A 98 -9.45 -14.01 -0.08
CA ASN A 98 -9.81 -15.07 0.84
C ASN A 98 -8.65 -16.04 1.16
N LYS A 99 -7.47 -15.83 0.57
CA LYS A 99 -6.31 -16.67 0.83
C LYS A 99 -5.68 -16.31 2.16
N VAL A 100 -5.35 -17.29 2.98
CA VAL A 100 -4.61 -17.05 4.22
C VAL A 100 -3.27 -16.42 3.89
N PHE A 101 -2.94 -15.29 4.51
CA PHE A 101 -1.79 -14.45 4.12
C PHE A 101 -0.47 -15.20 4.18
N ARG A 102 -0.23 -15.99 5.22
CA ARG A 102 0.97 -16.82 5.39
C ARG A 102 1.15 -17.88 4.32
N ASP A 103 0.07 -18.30 3.65
CA ASP A 103 0.08 -19.33 2.61
C ASP A 103 0.25 -18.76 1.20
N ILE A 104 0.27 -17.44 1.08
CA ILE A 104 0.57 -16.76 -0.19
C ILE A 104 2.05 -16.96 -0.52
N ARG A 105 2.32 -17.36 -1.76
CA ARG A 105 3.65 -17.60 -2.31
C ARG A 105 3.96 -16.63 -3.44
N LEU A 106 5.22 -16.57 -3.85
CA LEU A 106 5.65 -15.74 -4.97
C LEU A 106 4.80 -15.94 -6.22
N MET A 107 4.44 -17.19 -6.53
CA MET A 107 3.62 -17.51 -7.71
C MET A 107 2.24 -16.83 -7.66
N ASP A 108 1.64 -16.72 -6.49
CA ASP A 108 0.33 -16.07 -6.34
C ASP A 108 0.43 -14.57 -6.60
N LEU A 109 1.46 -13.92 -6.05
CA LEU A 109 1.73 -12.49 -6.26
C LEU A 109 2.06 -12.19 -7.72
N GLN A 110 2.92 -13.04 -8.31
CA GLN A 110 3.31 -12.90 -9.72
C GLN A 110 2.12 -13.14 -10.64
N PHE A 111 1.24 -14.08 -10.33
CA PHE A 111 0.01 -14.32 -11.08
C PHE A 111 -0.88 -13.07 -11.15
N VAL A 112 -1.06 -12.37 -10.01
CA VAL A 112 -1.82 -11.11 -9.99
C VAL A 112 -1.17 -10.06 -10.90
N VAL A 113 0.15 -9.92 -10.83
CA VAL A 113 0.91 -8.99 -11.69
C VAL A 113 0.71 -9.33 -13.17
N ASP A 114 0.77 -10.62 -13.51
CA ASP A 114 0.77 -11.09 -14.88
C ASP A 114 -0.62 -11.04 -15.53
N THR A 115 -1.67 -11.15 -14.72
CA THR A 115 -3.06 -11.22 -15.22
C THR A 115 -3.83 -9.91 -15.10
N CYS A 116 -3.37 -8.94 -14.30
CA CYS A 116 -4.14 -7.70 -14.06
C CYS A 116 -4.17 -6.73 -15.25
N GLY A 117 -3.39 -6.94 -16.31
CA GLY A 117 -3.40 -6.12 -17.53
C GLY A 117 -2.96 -4.67 -17.35
N LYS A 118 -2.20 -4.35 -16.31
CA LYS A 118 -1.75 -2.99 -16.01
C LYS A 118 -0.37 -2.69 -16.58
N ASN A 119 -0.11 -1.40 -16.83
CA ASN A 119 1.19 -0.92 -17.30
C ASN A 119 2.23 -0.90 -16.16
N TYR A 120 3.52 -0.82 -16.52
CA TYR A 120 4.64 -0.85 -15.60
C TYR A 120 4.54 0.14 -14.42
N PRO A 121 4.19 1.44 -14.59
CA PRO A 121 4.02 2.36 -13.46
C PRO A 121 2.95 1.92 -12.45
N THR A 122 1.87 1.31 -12.93
CA THR A 122 0.80 0.77 -12.07
C THR A 122 1.26 -0.50 -11.37
N LEU A 123 1.97 -1.40 -12.07
CA LEU A 123 2.56 -2.60 -11.49
C LEU A 123 3.59 -2.27 -10.40
N LYS A 124 4.37 -1.20 -10.55
CA LYS A 124 5.25 -0.70 -9.47
C LYS A 124 4.48 -0.32 -8.21
N LYS A 125 3.31 0.31 -8.35
CA LYS A 125 2.45 0.65 -7.21
C LYS A 125 1.87 -0.60 -6.57
N LEU A 126 1.46 -1.59 -7.38
CA LEU A 126 0.98 -2.88 -6.91
C LEU A 126 2.06 -3.62 -6.10
N LYS A 127 3.28 -3.72 -6.65
CA LYS A 127 4.43 -4.28 -5.89
C LYS A 127 4.69 -3.50 -4.60
N GLY A 128 4.57 -2.17 -4.64
CA GLY A 128 4.67 -1.33 -3.45
C GLY A 128 3.62 -1.67 -2.38
N LEU A 129 2.38 -1.98 -2.79
CA LEU A 129 1.35 -2.47 -1.86
C LEU A 129 1.76 -3.82 -1.24
N PHE A 130 2.22 -4.78 -2.04
CA PHE A 130 2.68 -6.07 -1.53
C PHE A 130 3.79 -5.89 -0.48
N ASN A 131 4.82 -5.07 -0.78
CA ASN A 131 5.90 -4.79 0.15
C ASN A 131 5.38 -4.20 1.48
N GLN A 132 4.42 -3.28 1.43
CA GLN A 132 3.82 -2.69 2.64
C GLN A 132 3.04 -3.72 3.46
N LEU A 133 2.28 -4.61 2.80
CA LEU A 133 1.50 -5.64 3.48
C LEU A 133 2.41 -6.72 4.10
N TYR A 134 3.47 -7.13 3.41
CA TYR A 134 4.43 -8.08 3.97
C TYR A 134 5.22 -7.48 5.13
N ALA A 135 5.67 -6.23 5.03
CA ALA A 135 6.33 -5.54 6.14
C ALA A 135 5.40 -5.45 7.37
N TYR A 136 4.11 -5.14 7.16
CA TYR A 136 3.12 -5.14 8.22
C TYR A 136 2.89 -6.54 8.81
N ALA A 137 2.73 -7.54 7.96
CA ALA A 137 2.48 -8.92 8.36
C ALA A 137 3.65 -9.53 9.15
N MET A 138 4.89 -9.25 8.75
CA MET A 138 6.08 -9.68 9.47
C MET A 138 6.20 -8.97 10.83
N LYS A 139 5.93 -7.67 10.89
CA LYS A 139 5.94 -6.90 12.14
C LYS A 139 4.91 -7.43 13.16
N ASN A 140 3.81 -8.00 12.69
CA ASN A 140 2.71 -8.52 13.52
C ASN A 140 2.68 -10.06 13.58
N ASP A 141 3.78 -10.73 13.28
CA ASP A 141 3.94 -12.19 13.36
C ASP A 141 2.89 -13.01 12.56
N ILE A 142 2.29 -12.40 11.52
CA ILE A 142 1.34 -13.06 10.62
C ILE A 142 2.07 -13.97 9.64
N CYS A 143 3.25 -13.57 9.18
CA CYS A 143 4.13 -14.38 8.35
C CYS A 143 5.61 -14.15 8.73
N ASN A 144 6.45 -15.11 8.36
CA ASN A 144 7.89 -15.10 8.69
C ASN A 144 8.80 -14.94 7.45
N LYS A 145 8.21 -14.78 6.26
CA LYS A 145 8.97 -14.62 5.02
C LYS A 145 8.27 -13.64 4.08
N ASP A 146 9.03 -12.69 3.55
CA ASP A 146 8.58 -11.75 2.53
C ASP A 146 8.80 -12.33 1.12
N TYR A 147 7.71 -12.56 0.40
CA TYR A 147 7.74 -12.97 -1.00
C TYR A 147 7.58 -11.79 -1.96
N SER A 148 7.19 -10.63 -1.48
CA SER A 148 6.93 -9.47 -2.33
C SER A 148 8.20 -8.88 -2.95
N GLU A 149 9.35 -9.03 -2.29
CA GLU A 149 10.65 -8.60 -2.80
C GLU A 149 11.02 -9.28 -4.13
N PHE A 150 10.64 -10.56 -4.27
CA PHE A 150 10.96 -11.39 -5.43
C PHE A 150 10.00 -11.20 -6.62
N VAL A 151 8.94 -10.41 -6.48
CA VAL A 151 8.02 -10.10 -7.59
C VAL A 151 8.78 -9.41 -8.71
N ASP A 152 8.78 -10.04 -9.89
CA ASP A 152 9.50 -9.54 -11.05
C ASP A 152 8.61 -8.68 -11.95
N LEU A 153 9.09 -7.48 -12.26
CA LEU A 153 8.46 -6.53 -13.17
C LEU A 153 9.31 -6.24 -14.43
N SER A 154 10.46 -6.89 -14.60
CA SER A 154 11.45 -6.58 -15.62
C SER A 154 10.85 -6.63 -17.03
N ARG A 155 10.03 -7.65 -17.33
CA ARG A 155 9.36 -7.86 -18.62
C ARG A 155 8.31 -6.81 -18.99
N TYR A 156 7.95 -5.92 -18.05
CA TYR A 156 6.96 -4.87 -18.27
C TYR A 156 7.57 -3.48 -18.45
N LYS A 157 8.89 -3.31 -18.25
CA LYS A 157 9.56 -2.00 -18.22
C LYS A 157 9.31 -1.17 -19.48
N ASP A 158 9.37 -1.80 -20.64
CA ASP A 158 9.24 -1.13 -21.94
C ASP A 158 7.79 -1.14 -22.48
N LYS A 159 6.87 -1.77 -21.76
CA LYS A 159 5.47 -1.89 -22.16
C LYS A 159 4.60 -0.82 -21.45
N ASN A 160 4.81 0.44 -21.81
CA ASN A 160 3.94 1.52 -21.38
C ASN A 160 3.24 2.16 -22.60
N PRO A 161 2.11 1.57 -23.07
CA PRO A 161 1.39 2.06 -24.26
C PRO A 161 0.84 3.48 -24.06
N ASN A 162 0.72 3.95 -22.84
CA ASN A 162 0.22 5.28 -22.50
C ASN A 162 1.34 6.25 -22.09
N LYS A 163 2.59 5.98 -22.49
CA LYS A 163 3.68 6.93 -22.30
C LYS A 163 3.39 8.18 -23.13
N ARG A 164 3.07 9.25 -22.44
CA ARG A 164 2.90 10.57 -23.09
C ARG A 164 4.25 11.21 -23.27
N ASP A 165 4.56 11.65 -24.49
CA ASP A 165 5.68 12.54 -24.71
C ASP A 165 5.35 13.90 -24.06
N ARG A 166 6.21 14.29 -23.13
CA ARG A 166 6.10 15.58 -22.46
C ARG A 166 6.96 16.58 -23.19
N ASN A 167 6.38 17.20 -24.20
CA ASN A 167 7.07 18.22 -24.97
C ASN A 167 6.93 19.59 -24.25
N LYS A 168 7.92 20.44 -24.45
CA LYS A 168 7.85 21.85 -24.08
C LYS A 168 6.91 22.57 -25.04
N PHE A 169 6.24 23.60 -24.57
CA PHE A 169 5.53 24.51 -25.47
C PHE A 169 6.52 25.18 -26.43
N THR A 170 6.17 25.22 -27.72
CA THR A 170 6.95 25.97 -28.72
C THR A 170 6.65 27.47 -28.61
N LYS A 171 7.48 28.30 -29.22
CA LYS A 171 7.26 29.75 -29.24
C LYS A 171 5.91 30.12 -29.90
N GLU A 172 5.57 29.41 -30.97
CA GLU A 172 4.32 29.58 -31.72
C GLU A 172 3.10 29.20 -30.86
N GLN A 173 3.21 28.11 -30.10
CA GLN A 173 2.15 27.70 -29.18
C GLN A 173 1.96 28.71 -28.04
N ILE A 174 3.04 29.28 -27.51
CA ILE A 174 2.97 30.34 -26.49
C ILE A 174 2.34 31.60 -27.07
N ALA A 175 2.73 32.01 -28.29
CA ALA A 175 2.11 33.13 -28.98
C ALA A 175 0.59 32.94 -29.15
N ARG A 176 0.18 31.74 -29.53
CA ARG A 176 -1.25 31.40 -29.67
C ARG A 176 -1.98 31.48 -28.32
N LEU A 177 -1.34 31.09 -27.22
CA LEU A 177 -1.93 31.21 -25.87
C LEU A 177 -2.15 32.68 -25.51
N TRP A 178 -1.26 33.57 -25.90
CA TRP A 178 -1.42 35.03 -25.71
C TRP A 178 -2.59 35.62 -26.49
N GLU A 179 -2.85 35.15 -27.72
CA GLU A 179 -4.02 35.55 -28.50
C GLU A 179 -5.35 35.16 -27.84
N LEU A 180 -5.31 34.14 -26.97
CA LEU A 180 -6.48 33.62 -26.24
C LEU A 180 -6.50 34.05 -24.77
N ALA A 181 -5.65 35.03 -24.38
CA ALA A 181 -5.46 35.43 -22.98
C ALA A 181 -6.68 36.14 -22.34
N GLU A 182 -7.71 36.47 -23.10
CA GLU A 182 -8.97 36.95 -22.54
C GLU A 182 -9.73 35.87 -21.75
N ASP A 183 -9.53 34.59 -22.08
CA ASP A 183 -10.13 33.48 -21.34
C ASP A 183 -9.26 33.14 -20.11
N PRO A 184 -9.83 33.16 -18.90
CA PRO A 184 -9.14 32.81 -17.65
C PRO A 184 -8.41 31.48 -17.66
N TYR A 185 -8.88 30.49 -18.42
CA TYR A 185 -8.22 29.21 -18.55
C TYR A 185 -6.82 29.32 -19.16
N TYR A 186 -6.67 30.14 -20.23
CA TYR A 186 -5.38 30.34 -20.87
C TYR A 186 -4.46 31.25 -20.05
N GLN A 187 -5.03 32.17 -19.27
CA GLN A 187 -4.27 32.95 -18.29
C GLN A 187 -3.58 32.08 -17.27
N ILE A 188 -4.30 31.08 -16.71
CA ILE A 188 -3.71 30.10 -15.78
C ILE A 188 -2.55 29.35 -16.43
N VAL A 189 -2.69 28.93 -17.68
CA VAL A 189 -1.62 28.21 -18.41
C VAL A 189 -0.41 29.11 -18.61
N LEU A 190 -0.59 30.38 -19.00
CA LEU A 190 0.49 31.37 -19.15
C LEU A 190 1.19 31.60 -17.80
N MET A 191 0.44 31.81 -16.72
CA MET A 191 1.00 31.96 -15.38
C MET A 191 1.88 30.76 -14.98
N LEU A 192 1.44 29.53 -15.25
CA LEU A 192 2.22 28.34 -14.97
C LEU A 192 3.49 28.23 -15.83
N ILE A 193 3.44 28.67 -17.11
CA ILE A 193 4.60 28.67 -18.01
C ILE A 193 5.66 29.66 -17.53
N TYR A 194 5.25 30.87 -17.17
CA TYR A 194 6.18 31.95 -16.85
C TYR A 194 6.72 31.92 -15.42
N ASN A 195 5.92 31.46 -14.45
CA ASN A 195 6.34 31.46 -13.05
C ASN A 195 6.87 30.08 -12.57
N GLY A 196 6.71 29.01 -13.35
CA GLY A 196 7.30 27.70 -13.08
C GLY A 196 6.86 27.04 -11.78
N CYS A 197 5.68 27.40 -11.24
CA CYS A 197 5.11 26.75 -10.06
C CYS A 197 4.35 25.45 -10.42
N ARG A 198 4.08 24.61 -9.42
CA ARG A 198 3.21 23.46 -9.63
C ARG A 198 1.75 23.89 -9.71
N ILE A 199 0.95 23.21 -10.54
CA ILE A 199 -0.47 23.55 -10.70
C ILE A 199 -1.23 23.56 -9.36
N SER A 200 -0.95 22.66 -8.44
CA SER A 200 -1.59 22.65 -7.12
C SER A 200 -1.17 23.84 -6.25
N GLU A 201 0.10 24.25 -6.32
CA GLU A 201 0.61 25.43 -5.61
C GLU A 201 -0.07 26.71 -6.11
N PHE A 202 -0.30 26.79 -7.41
CA PHE A 202 -0.97 27.94 -8.02
C PHE A 202 -2.47 27.98 -7.73
N LEU A 203 -3.17 26.81 -7.83
CA LEU A 203 -4.61 26.74 -7.58
C LEU A 203 -4.98 26.92 -6.10
N ASP A 204 -4.06 26.59 -5.19
CA ASP A 204 -4.23 26.79 -3.74
C ASP A 204 -3.75 28.18 -3.27
N LEU A 205 -3.25 29.04 -4.21
CA LEU A 205 -2.74 30.36 -3.90
C LEU A 205 -3.86 31.28 -3.43
N LYS A 206 -3.67 31.89 -2.28
CA LYS A 206 -4.59 32.87 -1.71
C LYS A 206 -4.15 34.30 -2.06
N LYS A 207 -5.10 35.21 -2.19
CA LYS A 207 -4.82 36.64 -2.50
C LYS A 207 -3.88 37.29 -1.49
N GLU A 208 -3.98 36.92 -0.21
CA GLU A 208 -3.11 37.42 0.87
C GLU A 208 -1.63 37.09 0.71
N ASN A 209 -1.32 36.07 -0.10
CA ASN A 209 0.04 35.60 -0.39
C ASN A 209 0.57 36.11 -1.73
N VAL A 210 -0.13 37.06 -2.37
CA VAL A 210 0.28 37.68 -3.65
C VAL A 210 0.68 39.12 -3.40
N HIS A 211 1.92 39.46 -3.71
CA HIS A 211 2.55 40.75 -3.50
C HIS A 211 2.84 41.37 -4.88
N LEU A 212 1.84 42.07 -5.43
CA LEU A 212 1.92 42.59 -6.80
C LEU A 212 2.92 43.75 -6.94
N GLU A 213 3.05 44.60 -5.92
CA GLU A 213 4.01 45.70 -5.93
C GLU A 213 5.46 45.23 -5.95
N GLU A 214 5.73 44.11 -5.20
CA GLU A 214 7.04 43.47 -5.11
C GLU A 214 7.23 42.34 -6.14
N GLN A 215 6.22 42.10 -6.97
CA GLN A 215 6.23 41.11 -8.05
C GLN A 215 6.62 39.70 -7.63
N TYR A 216 6.02 39.19 -6.54
CA TYR A 216 6.16 37.81 -6.15
C TYR A 216 4.88 37.26 -5.47
N PHE A 217 4.80 35.96 -5.30
CA PHE A 217 3.84 35.32 -4.42
C PHE A 217 4.51 34.23 -3.55
N ASP A 218 3.95 34.00 -2.36
CA ASP A 218 4.42 33.00 -1.42
C ASP A 218 3.71 31.66 -1.64
N VAL A 219 4.50 30.61 -1.86
CA VAL A 219 4.03 29.21 -1.81
C VAL A 219 4.14 28.73 -0.37
N ILE A 220 3.03 28.80 0.36
CA ILE A 220 2.96 28.42 1.78
C ILE A 220 2.55 26.97 2.02
N THR A 221 2.10 26.26 0.98
CA THR A 221 1.75 24.84 1.03
C THR A 221 2.39 24.11 -0.12
N SER A 222 3.18 23.09 0.17
CA SER A 222 3.79 22.26 -0.86
C SER A 222 3.95 20.81 -0.37
N LYS A 223 4.17 19.89 -1.31
CA LYS A 223 4.38 18.46 -1.04
C LYS A 223 5.63 18.19 -0.17
N THR A 224 6.60 19.08 -0.21
CA THR A 224 7.88 18.98 0.52
C THR A 224 8.23 20.33 1.14
N GLU A 225 8.97 20.34 2.24
CA GLU A 225 9.45 21.56 2.90
C GLU A 225 10.22 22.48 1.93
N ASN A 226 11.06 21.92 1.07
CA ASN A 226 11.78 22.65 0.02
C ASN A 226 10.85 23.27 -1.06
N GLY A 227 9.56 22.96 -1.03
CA GLY A 227 8.56 23.56 -1.90
C GLY A 227 8.03 24.89 -1.39
N LEU A 228 8.23 25.22 -0.10
CA LEU A 228 7.89 26.52 0.49
C LEU A 228 8.89 27.55 -0.01
N ARG A 229 8.43 28.53 -0.77
CA ARG A 229 9.31 29.51 -1.41
C ARG A 229 8.55 30.73 -1.93
N LYS A 230 9.28 31.81 -2.13
CA LYS A 230 8.82 32.94 -2.93
C LYS A 230 8.99 32.62 -4.42
N VAL A 231 7.97 32.89 -5.19
CA VAL A 231 7.98 32.74 -6.65
C VAL A 231 7.81 34.11 -7.28
N PRO A 232 8.78 34.58 -8.08
CA PRO A 232 8.65 35.85 -8.75
C PRO A 232 7.54 35.81 -9.80
N ILE A 233 6.81 36.90 -9.93
CA ILE A 233 5.83 37.10 -11.01
C ILE A 233 6.60 37.70 -12.19
N ALA A 234 6.49 37.03 -13.35
CA ALA A 234 7.15 37.55 -14.55
C ALA A 234 6.42 38.78 -15.10
N ASP A 235 7.15 39.78 -15.61
CA ASP A 235 6.62 41.04 -16.10
C ASP A 235 5.55 40.92 -17.19
N LYS A 236 5.46 39.74 -17.81
CA LYS A 236 4.53 39.49 -18.92
C LYS A 236 3.16 38.96 -18.49
N VAL A 237 2.96 38.60 -17.23
CA VAL A 237 1.74 37.94 -16.73
C VAL A 237 1.18 38.61 -15.51
#